data_903dea503072c25d4949dc56b5d50af0
#
_entry.id   903dea503072c25d4949dc56b5d50af0
#
_cell.length_a   1.000
_cell.length_b   1.000
_cell.length_c   1.000
_cell.angle_alpha   90.00
_cell.angle_beta   90.00
_cell.angle_gamma   90.00
#
_symmetry.space_group_name_H-M   'P 1'
#
loop_
_entity.id
_entity.type
_entity.pdbx_description
1 polymer ?
#
loop_
_entity_poly.entity_id
_entity_poly.type
_entity_poly.pdbx_seq_one_letter_code
_entity_poly.pdbx_strand_id
1 'polypeptide(L)'
;YERIDWVFPDSASTTMINSLRSAAKKAGLPYQNIKGCRKNEISERPRTMDRLLNTGRIKINRKCEHLRKAIGSLKWAEDHSNQPEDKNIGNCNDWWDAECYTWLDFVEYVDLDR
;
A
#
# COMPACT_ATOMS: atom_id res chain seq x y z
N TYR A 1 -10.12 -7.60 13.47
CA TYR A 1 -8.73 -8.06 13.67
C TYR A 1 -8.57 -9.57 13.65
N GLU A 2 -9.64 -10.33 13.46
CA GLU A 2 -9.65 -11.79 13.70
C GLU A 2 -8.63 -12.59 12.88
N ARG A 3 -8.24 -12.11 11.68
CA ARG A 3 -7.29 -12.84 10.81
C ARG A 3 -6.40 -11.89 10.03
N ILE A 4 -5.69 -11.05 10.74
CA ILE A 4 -4.66 -10.21 10.12
C ILE A 4 -3.33 -10.90 10.35
N ASP A 5 -2.69 -11.33 9.25
CA ASP A 5 -1.40 -11.99 9.31
C ASP A 5 -0.24 -10.99 9.41
N TRP A 6 -0.34 -9.88 8.70
CA TRP A 6 0.68 -8.86 8.65
C TRP A 6 0.08 -7.46 8.64
N VAL A 7 0.82 -6.51 9.20
CA VAL A 7 0.50 -5.08 9.13
C VAL A 7 1.73 -4.36 8.58
N PHE A 8 1.57 -3.66 7.46
CA PHE A 8 2.64 -2.95 6.77
C PHE A 8 2.42 -1.44 6.82
N PRO A 9 2.82 -0.76 7.89
CA PRO A 9 2.77 0.69 7.91
C PRO A 9 3.84 1.29 6.99
N ASP A 10 3.68 2.57 6.68
CA ASP A 10 4.72 3.32 5.98
C ASP A 10 6.02 3.27 6.79
N SER A 11 7.12 2.89 6.12
CA SER A 11 8.42 2.74 6.76
C SER A 11 9.14 4.07 7.03
N ALA A 12 8.53 5.22 6.68
CA ALA A 12 9.17 6.53 6.82
C ALA A 12 9.43 6.92 8.28
N SER A 13 8.69 6.37 9.24
CA SER A 13 8.86 6.70 10.66
C SER A 13 9.07 5.45 11.51
N THR A 14 10.33 5.17 11.84
CA THR A 14 10.70 4.07 12.75
C THR A 14 10.08 4.27 14.14
N THR A 15 10.03 5.50 14.63
CA THR A 15 9.43 5.82 15.94
C THR A 15 7.94 5.43 15.98
N MET A 16 7.20 5.78 14.94
CA MET A 16 5.77 5.43 14.86
C MET A 16 5.55 3.91 14.79
N ILE A 17 6.39 3.21 14.04
CA ILE A 17 6.31 1.75 13.94
C ILE A 17 6.59 1.11 15.29
N ASN A 18 7.61 1.56 16.00
CA ASN A 18 7.95 1.05 17.32
C ASN A 18 6.83 1.35 18.34
N SER A 19 6.21 2.51 18.26
CA SER A 19 5.07 2.86 19.11
C SER A 19 3.88 1.94 18.85
N LEU A 20 3.61 1.64 17.58
CA LEU A 20 2.52 0.73 17.19
C LEU A 20 2.79 -0.69 17.69
N ARG A 21 4.03 -1.18 17.56
CA ARG A 21 4.42 -2.49 18.09
C ARG A 21 4.25 -2.56 19.61
N SER A 22 4.67 -1.53 20.33
CA SER A 22 4.51 -1.46 21.78
C SER A 22 3.06 -1.48 22.20
N ALA A 23 2.21 -0.72 21.52
CA ALA A 23 0.78 -0.70 21.78
C ALA A 23 0.14 -2.07 21.52
N ALA A 24 0.50 -2.72 20.43
CA ALA A 24 0.02 -4.05 20.10
C ALA A 24 0.43 -5.09 21.15
N LYS A 25 1.70 -5.05 21.58
CA LYS A 25 2.21 -5.94 22.63
C LYS A 25 1.43 -5.77 23.93
N LYS A 26 1.20 -4.53 24.35
CA LYS A 26 0.42 -4.24 25.56
C LYS A 26 -1.02 -4.73 25.46
N ALA A 27 -1.59 -4.69 24.26
CA ALA A 27 -2.96 -5.16 24.01
C ALA A 27 -3.07 -6.68 23.82
N GLY A 28 -1.94 -7.41 23.89
CA GLY A 28 -1.93 -8.85 23.65
C GLY A 28 -2.09 -9.26 22.19
N LEU A 29 -1.82 -8.34 21.25
CA LEU A 29 -1.93 -8.60 19.81
C LEU A 29 -0.57 -8.99 19.21
N PRO A 30 -0.55 -9.68 18.04
CA PRO A 30 0.69 -10.07 17.39
C PRO A 30 1.48 -8.84 16.93
N TYR A 31 2.49 -8.47 17.66
CA TYR A 31 3.32 -7.29 17.38
C TYR A 31 4.51 -7.60 16.46
N GLN A 32 4.95 -8.85 16.39
CA GLN A 32 6.05 -9.26 15.52
C GLN A 32 5.68 -9.14 14.04
N ASN A 33 4.40 -9.20 13.73
CA ASN A 33 3.88 -9.12 12.36
C ASN A 33 3.63 -7.68 11.91
N ILE A 34 4.03 -6.71 12.70
CA ILE A 34 4.00 -5.28 12.31
C ILE A 34 5.40 -4.94 11.78
N LYS A 35 5.49 -4.67 10.49
CA LYS A 35 6.75 -4.46 9.80
C LYS A 35 6.62 -3.29 8.84
N GLY A 36 7.59 -2.36 8.85
CA GLY A 36 7.63 -1.29 7.88
C GLY A 36 7.63 -1.84 6.46
N CYS A 37 6.81 -1.26 5.62
CA CYS A 37 6.64 -1.69 4.24
C CYS A 37 7.94 -1.53 3.45
N ARG A 38 8.23 -2.49 2.56
CA ARG A 38 9.28 -2.38 1.57
C ARG A 38 8.97 -1.26 0.58
N LYS A 39 9.97 -0.48 0.20
CA LYS A 39 9.85 0.59 -0.79
C LYS A 39 10.35 0.13 -2.15
N ASN A 40 9.75 0.64 -3.20
CA ASN A 40 10.20 0.50 -4.57
C ASN A 40 10.07 1.85 -5.28
N GLU A 41 10.46 1.93 -6.54
CA GLU A 41 10.23 3.15 -7.32
C GLU A 41 8.73 3.40 -7.47
N ILE A 42 8.31 4.61 -7.15
CA ILE A 42 6.90 5.01 -7.20
C ILE A 42 6.33 4.85 -8.61
N SER A 43 7.16 5.09 -9.64
CA SER A 43 6.73 4.96 -11.04
C SER A 43 6.39 3.54 -11.46
N GLU A 44 6.93 2.54 -10.79
CA GLU A 44 6.64 1.12 -11.10
C GLU A 44 5.30 0.66 -10.53
N ARG A 45 4.83 1.28 -9.46
CA ARG A 45 3.62 0.87 -8.76
C ARG A 45 2.37 0.83 -9.65
N PRO A 46 2.08 1.89 -10.44
CA PRO A 46 0.92 1.86 -11.33
C PRO A 46 0.99 0.74 -12.37
N ARG A 47 2.17 0.49 -12.93
CA ARG A 47 2.36 -0.56 -13.92
C ARG A 47 2.16 -1.95 -13.31
N THR A 48 2.73 -2.17 -12.15
CA THR A 48 2.56 -3.42 -11.41
C THR A 48 1.10 -3.64 -11.03
N MET A 49 0.45 -2.61 -10.49
CA MET A 49 -0.96 -2.69 -10.11
C MET A 49 -1.86 -2.98 -11.29
N ASP A 50 -1.58 -2.37 -12.43
CA ASP A 50 -2.31 -2.64 -13.67
C ASP A 50 -2.21 -4.12 -14.07
N ARG A 51 -1.02 -4.69 -14.02
CA ARG A 51 -0.84 -6.14 -14.30
C ARG A 51 -1.59 -7.00 -13.30
N LEU A 52 -1.50 -6.68 -12.00
CA LEU A 52 -2.16 -7.45 -10.95
C LEU A 52 -3.68 -7.44 -11.08
N LEU A 53 -4.24 -6.28 -11.41
CA LEU A 53 -5.68 -6.15 -11.65
C LEU A 53 -6.12 -6.90 -12.91
N ASN A 54 -5.40 -6.73 -14.01
CA ASN A 54 -5.75 -7.33 -15.30
C ASN A 54 -5.62 -8.85 -15.29
N THR A 55 -4.72 -9.39 -14.49
CA THR A 55 -4.54 -10.84 -14.34
C THR A 55 -5.41 -11.45 -13.24
N GLY A 56 -6.20 -10.64 -12.54
CA GLY A 56 -7.07 -11.10 -11.46
C GLY A 56 -6.34 -11.51 -10.19
N ARG A 57 -5.08 -11.17 -10.05
CA ARG A 57 -4.29 -11.48 -8.84
C ARG A 57 -4.62 -10.59 -7.67
N ILE A 58 -5.08 -9.37 -7.95
CA ILE A 58 -5.64 -8.47 -6.96
C ILE A 58 -7.08 -8.18 -7.34
N LYS A 59 -7.95 -8.23 -6.35
CA LYS A 59 -9.37 -7.90 -6.49
C LYS A 59 -9.73 -6.90 -5.40
N ILE A 60 -10.48 -5.88 -5.76
CA ILE A 60 -10.90 -4.83 -4.85
C ILE A 60 -12.40 -4.97 -4.62
N ASN A 61 -12.79 -5.09 -3.34
CA ASN A 61 -14.18 -5.18 -2.98
C ASN A 61 -14.93 -3.89 -3.34
N ARG A 62 -16.14 -4.02 -3.83
CA ARG A 62 -17.00 -2.88 -4.18
C ARG A 62 -17.22 -1.90 -3.03
N LYS A 63 -17.20 -2.40 -1.81
CA LYS A 63 -17.37 -1.60 -0.60
C LYS A 63 -16.17 -0.69 -0.29
N CYS A 64 -15.03 -0.94 -0.91
CA CYS A 64 -13.84 -0.09 -0.78
C CYS A 64 -13.96 1.15 -1.67
N GLU A 65 -14.95 2.00 -1.41
CA GLU A 65 -15.28 3.14 -2.25
C GLU A 65 -14.15 4.16 -2.37
N HIS A 66 -13.52 4.48 -1.24
CA HIS A 66 -12.41 5.44 -1.22
C HIS A 66 -11.22 4.96 -2.04
N LEU A 67 -10.85 3.68 -1.89
CA LEU A 67 -9.77 3.09 -2.65
C LEU A 67 -10.08 3.07 -4.15
N ARG A 68 -11.29 2.70 -4.52
CA ARG A 68 -11.72 2.68 -5.92
C ARG A 68 -11.66 4.08 -6.56
N LYS A 69 -12.10 5.09 -5.83
CA LYS A 69 -12.00 6.49 -6.29
C LYS A 69 -10.55 6.94 -6.40
N ALA A 70 -9.72 6.56 -5.44
CA ALA A 70 -8.30 6.89 -5.46
C ALA A 70 -7.60 6.32 -6.69
N ILE A 71 -7.83 5.07 -7.01
CA ILE A 71 -7.24 4.41 -8.18
C ILE A 71 -7.73 5.07 -9.47
N GLY A 72 -9.02 5.36 -9.57
CA GLY A 72 -9.60 5.97 -10.77
C GLY A 72 -9.20 7.42 -11.00
N SER A 73 -8.76 8.12 -9.96
CA SER A 73 -8.37 9.54 -10.04
C SER A 73 -6.86 9.79 -9.93
N LEU A 74 -6.06 8.74 -9.86
CA LEU A 74 -4.61 8.86 -9.77
C LEU A 74 -4.07 9.53 -11.05
N LYS A 75 -3.21 10.53 -10.87
CA LYS A 75 -2.62 11.30 -11.97
C LYS A 75 -1.09 11.29 -11.87
N TRP A 76 -0.44 11.46 -13.01
CA TRP A 76 0.99 11.71 -13.04
C TRP A 76 1.29 13.15 -12.62
N ALA A 77 2.41 13.34 -11.94
CA ALA A 77 2.85 14.68 -11.55
C ALA A 77 3.18 15.50 -12.81
N GLU A 78 2.84 16.79 -12.80
CA GLU A 78 3.11 17.69 -13.93
C GLU A 78 4.61 17.82 -14.22
N ASP A 79 5.44 17.86 -13.16
CA ASP A 79 6.89 18.03 -13.26
C ASP A 79 7.63 16.71 -13.52
N HIS A 80 6.99 15.59 -13.24
CA HIS A 80 7.56 14.25 -13.32
C HIS A 80 6.56 13.31 -13.96
N SER A 81 6.51 13.27 -15.27
CA SER A 81 5.53 12.49 -16.03
C SER A 81 5.61 10.99 -15.79
N ASN A 82 6.66 10.50 -15.14
CA ASN A 82 6.85 9.09 -14.78
C ASN A 82 6.49 8.76 -13.33
N GLN A 83 5.96 9.74 -12.58
CA GLN A 83 5.57 9.55 -11.18
C GLN A 83 4.11 9.96 -10.96
N PRO A 84 3.38 9.26 -10.09
CA PRO A 84 2.05 9.70 -9.68
C PRO A 84 2.10 11.06 -8.99
N GLU A 85 1.05 11.85 -9.19
CA GLU A 85 0.92 13.14 -8.54
C GLU A 85 0.77 12.95 -7.03
N ASP A 86 1.64 13.60 -6.25
CA ASP A 86 1.61 13.57 -4.79
C ASP A 86 0.91 14.82 -4.26
N LYS A 87 -0.41 14.86 -4.42
CA LYS A 87 -1.24 15.92 -3.85
C LYS A 87 -2.16 15.35 -2.79
N ASN A 88 -2.13 15.95 -1.62
CA ASN A 88 -3.03 15.62 -0.53
C ASN A 88 -4.44 16.19 -0.70
N ILE A 89 -4.75 16.73 -1.84
CA ILE A 89 -6.08 17.26 -2.14
C ILE A 89 -7.00 16.09 -2.44
N GLY A 90 -7.95 15.83 -1.55
CA GLY A 90 -8.85 14.70 -1.67
C GLY A 90 -8.27 13.37 -1.22
N ASN A 91 -7.03 13.35 -0.74
CA ASN A 91 -6.34 12.18 -0.13
C ASN A 91 -6.30 10.92 -1.00
N CYS A 92 -6.30 11.09 -2.31
CA CYS A 92 -6.29 9.95 -3.22
C CYS A 92 -5.01 9.12 -3.09
N ASN A 93 -3.87 9.77 -2.89
CA ASN A 93 -2.57 9.09 -2.82
C ASN A 93 -2.40 8.29 -1.53
N ASP A 94 -2.98 8.73 -0.43
CA ASP A 94 -2.90 7.99 0.83
C ASP A 94 -3.56 6.62 0.73
N TRP A 95 -4.74 6.55 0.11
CA TRP A 95 -5.41 5.27 -0.14
C TRP A 95 -4.64 4.38 -1.11
N TRP A 96 -4.09 4.99 -2.15
CA TRP A 96 -3.26 4.32 -3.13
C TRP A 96 -2.00 3.74 -2.50
N ASP A 97 -1.28 4.54 -1.72
CA ASP A 97 -0.06 4.12 -1.05
C ASP A 97 -0.34 2.99 -0.06
N ALA A 98 -1.37 3.12 0.76
CA ALA A 98 -1.76 2.09 1.71
C ALA A 98 -2.08 0.76 1.03
N GLU A 99 -2.76 0.81 -0.11
CA GLU A 99 -3.05 -0.40 -0.88
C GLU A 99 -1.76 -1.04 -1.41
N CYS A 100 -0.85 -0.26 -1.99
CA CYS A 100 0.41 -0.77 -2.50
C CYS A 100 1.24 -1.44 -1.40
N TYR A 101 1.22 -0.93 -0.18
CA TYR A 101 1.96 -1.52 0.93
C TYR A 101 1.50 -2.95 1.25
N THR A 102 0.30 -3.32 0.90
CA THR A 102 -0.21 -4.67 1.16
C THR A 102 0.49 -5.75 0.35
N TRP A 103 1.00 -5.42 -0.83
CA TRP A 103 1.61 -6.41 -1.73
C TRP A 103 3.10 -6.18 -2.02
N LEU A 104 3.66 -5.02 -1.69
CA LEU A 104 5.06 -4.71 -2.04
C LEU A 104 6.07 -5.71 -1.48
N ASP A 105 5.89 -6.15 -0.24
CA ASP A 105 6.78 -7.14 0.37
C ASP A 105 6.70 -8.51 -0.31
N PHE A 106 5.63 -8.77 -1.04
CA PHE A 106 5.37 -10.04 -1.69
C PHE A 106 5.39 -9.95 -3.22
N VAL A 107 5.94 -8.87 -3.77
CA VAL A 107 5.87 -8.59 -5.21
C VAL A 107 6.44 -9.73 -6.06
N GLU A 108 7.48 -10.42 -5.62
CA GLU A 108 8.07 -11.56 -6.32
C GLU A 108 7.12 -12.74 -6.45
N TYR A 109 6.15 -12.84 -5.55
CA TYR A 109 5.17 -13.93 -5.53
C TYR A 109 3.87 -13.58 -6.24
N VAL A 110 3.50 -12.29 -6.27
CA VAL A 110 2.20 -11.89 -6.82
C VAL A 110 2.31 -11.35 -8.24
N ASP A 111 3.43 -10.74 -8.62
CA ASP A 111 3.66 -10.23 -9.97
C ASP A 111 4.53 -11.21 -10.76
N LEU A 112 3.90 -12.21 -11.33
CA LEU A 112 4.59 -13.26 -12.09
C LEU A 112 5.07 -12.81 -13.47
N ASP A 113 4.59 -11.67 -13.94
CA ASP A 113 4.89 -11.13 -15.28
C ASP A 113 5.91 -9.98 -15.24
N ARG A 114 6.67 -9.91 -14.17
CA ARG A 114 7.71 -8.88 -14.00
C ARG A 114 8.75 -8.93 -15.10
#